data_71c9fa7574211b684aa00c770b2a2715
#
_entry.id   71c9fa7574211b684aa00c770b2a2715
#
_cell.length_a   1.000
_cell.length_b   1.000
_cell.length_c   1.000
_cell.angle_alpha   90.00
_cell.angle_beta   90.00
_cell.angle_gamma   90.00
#
_symmetry.space_group_name_H-M   'P 1'
#
loop_
_entity.id
_entity.type
_entity.pdbx_description
1 polymer ?
#
loop_
_entity_poly.entity_id
_entity_poly.type
_entity_poly.pdbx_seq_one_letter_code
_entity_poly.pdbx_strand_id
1 'polypeptide(L)'
;MDKPDPPSAWRMFRIMGEFAHGFQTLNEIPKAIAIFGSARTKPENPYYQAAVEIAARAVARGFPVITGGGPGIMQAGNKGAKEAGGTSVGLAINLPMEQNSNPYINLEVKFHYFFVRKVMFLKHTAGVVVMPGGFGTLDEMFEVLTLVQTHKIAPLPIVLYGRKFWDGMLTWIKNVMEVDGHYISPGDLSLVTVVDSVDEAMAALAHVSHEVGRHDTFVL
;
A
#
# COMPACT_ATOMS: atom_id res chain seq x y z
N MET A 1 11.41 -28.15 15.76
CA MET A 1 12.62 -27.70 16.47
C MET A 1 12.86 -26.25 16.02
N ASP A 2 12.48 -25.29 16.86
CA ASP A 2 12.75 -23.89 16.59
C ASP A 2 14.27 -23.66 16.60
N LYS A 3 14.78 -23.09 15.49
CA LYS A 3 16.18 -22.68 15.44
C LYS A 3 16.40 -21.61 16.51
N PRO A 4 17.48 -21.69 17.33
CA PRO A 4 17.76 -20.67 18.30
C PRO A 4 17.86 -19.32 17.63
N ASP A 5 17.23 -18.32 18.24
CA ASP A 5 17.22 -16.94 17.75
C ASP A 5 18.68 -16.43 17.63
N PRO A 6 19.10 -15.87 16.50
CA PRO A 6 20.47 -15.42 16.35
C PRO A 6 20.81 -14.33 17.37
N PRO A 7 22.08 -14.21 17.81
CA PRO A 7 22.50 -13.14 18.68
C PRO A 7 22.02 -11.77 18.19
N SER A 8 21.70 -10.86 19.10
CA SER A 8 21.10 -9.54 18.80
C SER A 8 21.88 -8.75 17.72
N ALA A 9 23.21 -8.86 17.71
CA ALA A 9 24.06 -8.22 16.71
C ALA A 9 23.78 -8.75 15.28
N TRP A 10 23.64 -10.06 15.11
CA TRP A 10 23.32 -10.65 13.80
C TRP A 10 21.94 -10.30 13.32
N ARG A 11 20.99 -10.12 14.22
CA ARG A 11 19.65 -9.63 13.91
C ARG A 11 19.71 -8.21 13.36
N MET A 12 20.51 -7.32 13.98
CA MET A 12 20.71 -5.95 13.51
C MET A 12 21.31 -5.91 12.09
N PHE A 13 22.34 -6.70 11.82
CA PHE A 13 22.93 -6.78 10.49
C PHE A 13 21.93 -7.28 9.42
N ARG A 14 21.06 -8.22 9.78
CA ARG A 14 19.99 -8.68 8.88
C ARG A 14 18.98 -7.56 8.58
N ILE A 15 18.54 -6.83 9.59
CA ILE A 15 17.64 -5.69 9.43
C ILE A 15 18.28 -4.65 8.51
N MET A 16 19.53 -4.27 8.75
CA MET A 16 20.26 -3.32 7.90
C MET A 16 20.39 -3.84 6.46
N GLY A 17 20.68 -5.13 6.30
CA GLY A 17 20.77 -5.79 4.99
C GLY A 17 19.44 -5.74 4.21
N GLU A 18 18.29 -5.97 4.88
CA GLU A 18 16.98 -5.85 4.24
C GLU A 18 16.66 -4.41 3.83
N PHE A 19 17.01 -3.41 4.65
CA PHE A 19 16.89 -2.01 4.27
C PHE A 19 17.76 -1.68 3.04
N ALA A 20 19.03 -2.06 3.08
CA ALA A 20 19.96 -1.79 1.98
C ALA A 20 19.48 -2.44 0.68
N HIS A 21 19.06 -3.70 0.73
CA HIS A 21 18.53 -4.42 -0.43
C HIS A 21 17.24 -3.79 -0.97
N GLY A 22 16.30 -3.46 -0.09
CA GLY A 22 15.04 -2.83 -0.47
C GLY A 22 15.26 -1.47 -1.14
N PHE A 23 16.10 -0.61 -0.55
CA PHE A 23 16.42 0.69 -1.14
C PHE A 23 17.14 0.55 -2.48
N GLN A 24 18.15 -0.31 -2.58
CA GLN A 24 18.89 -0.52 -3.81
C GLN A 24 17.96 -0.99 -4.94
N THR A 25 17.09 -1.96 -4.67
CA THR A 25 16.21 -2.54 -5.69
C THR A 25 15.11 -1.55 -6.13
N LEU A 26 14.54 -0.81 -5.19
CA LEU A 26 13.38 0.05 -5.48
C LEU A 26 13.76 1.46 -5.92
N ASN A 27 14.97 1.93 -5.67
CA ASN A 27 15.42 3.25 -6.14
C ASN A 27 15.55 3.34 -7.67
N GLU A 28 15.55 2.22 -8.38
CA GLU A 28 15.62 2.18 -9.85
C GLU A 28 14.27 2.47 -10.52
N ILE A 29 13.17 2.46 -9.76
CA ILE A 29 11.84 2.73 -10.27
C ILE A 29 11.27 4.05 -9.75
N PRO A 30 10.40 4.74 -10.51
CA PRO A 30 9.66 5.88 -10.00
C PRO A 30 8.73 5.45 -8.86
N LYS A 31 8.22 6.42 -8.09
CA LYS A 31 7.21 6.13 -7.07
C LYS A 31 5.98 5.49 -7.70
N ALA A 32 5.43 4.51 -6.99
CA ALA A 32 4.34 3.66 -7.43
C ALA A 32 2.98 4.10 -6.87
N ILE A 33 1.91 3.60 -7.45
CA ILE A 33 0.61 3.56 -6.79
C ILE A 33 0.54 2.25 -5.97
N ALA A 34 0.35 2.38 -4.66
CA ALA A 34 0.16 1.23 -3.78
C ALA A 34 -1.31 0.79 -3.80
N ILE A 35 -1.55 -0.52 -3.89
CA ILE A 35 -2.89 -1.10 -3.81
C ILE A 35 -2.92 -2.10 -2.67
N PHE A 36 -3.74 -1.80 -1.66
CA PHE A 36 -4.00 -2.65 -0.49
C PHE A 36 -5.42 -3.21 -0.52
N GLY A 37 -5.60 -4.40 0.05
CA GLY A 37 -6.90 -5.03 0.16
C GLY A 37 -6.83 -6.49 0.59
N SER A 38 -7.99 -7.14 0.65
CA SER A 38 -8.09 -8.50 1.14
C SER A 38 -7.36 -9.53 0.26
N ALA A 39 -6.55 -10.37 0.87
CA ALA A 39 -5.95 -11.54 0.24
C ALA A 39 -6.99 -12.63 -0.11
N ARG A 40 -8.22 -12.53 0.40
CA ARG A 40 -9.29 -13.53 0.20
C ARG A 40 -10.28 -13.15 -0.89
N THR A 41 -10.12 -12.00 -1.53
CA THR A 41 -11.00 -11.54 -2.61
C THR A 41 -10.79 -12.39 -3.85
N LYS A 42 -11.86 -13.04 -4.33
CA LYS A 42 -11.81 -13.92 -5.51
C LYS A 42 -11.83 -13.10 -6.82
N PRO A 43 -11.34 -13.67 -7.93
CA PRO A 43 -11.31 -12.97 -9.23
C PRO A 43 -12.68 -12.51 -9.74
N GLU A 44 -13.77 -13.21 -9.39
CA GLU A 44 -15.12 -12.86 -9.82
C GLU A 44 -15.73 -11.68 -9.04
N ASN A 45 -15.07 -11.27 -7.96
CA ASN A 45 -15.55 -10.16 -7.13
C ASN A 45 -15.35 -8.83 -7.85
N PRO A 46 -16.34 -7.93 -7.86
CA PRO A 46 -16.22 -6.60 -8.48
C PRO A 46 -15.03 -5.78 -7.99
N TYR A 47 -14.66 -5.90 -6.72
CA TYR A 47 -13.48 -5.21 -6.16
C TYR A 47 -12.16 -5.73 -6.76
N TYR A 48 -12.08 -7.02 -7.08
CA TYR A 48 -10.92 -7.58 -7.78
C TYR A 48 -10.80 -6.96 -9.17
N GLN A 49 -11.88 -6.93 -9.94
CA GLN A 49 -11.89 -6.37 -11.28
C GLN A 49 -11.58 -4.87 -11.27
N ALA A 50 -12.14 -4.12 -10.32
CA ALA A 50 -11.81 -2.71 -10.14
C ALA A 50 -10.32 -2.49 -9.83
N ALA A 51 -9.71 -3.34 -8.97
CA ALA A 51 -8.29 -3.26 -8.66
C ALA A 51 -7.40 -3.54 -9.88
N VAL A 52 -7.78 -4.52 -10.74
CA VAL A 52 -7.11 -4.78 -12.02
C VAL A 52 -7.15 -3.55 -12.91
N GLU A 53 -8.33 -2.93 -13.08
CA GLU A 53 -8.51 -1.78 -13.94
C GLU A 53 -7.78 -0.53 -13.42
N ILE A 54 -7.85 -0.25 -12.11
CA ILE A 54 -7.10 0.84 -11.48
C ILE A 54 -5.60 0.68 -11.73
N ALA A 55 -5.07 -0.52 -11.54
CA ALA A 55 -3.66 -0.82 -11.78
C ALA A 55 -3.25 -0.60 -13.24
N ALA A 56 -4.06 -1.08 -14.19
CA ALA A 56 -3.81 -0.88 -15.62
C ALA A 56 -3.81 0.61 -16.00
N ARG A 57 -4.76 1.38 -15.47
CA ARG A 57 -4.83 2.83 -15.69
C ARG A 57 -3.71 3.61 -15.01
N ALA A 58 -3.23 3.14 -13.85
CA ALA A 58 -2.04 3.72 -13.21
C ALA A 58 -0.80 3.52 -14.10
N VAL A 59 -0.62 2.32 -14.66
CA VAL A 59 0.46 2.04 -15.63
C VAL A 59 0.33 2.92 -16.89
N ALA A 60 -0.87 3.07 -17.43
CA ALA A 60 -1.11 3.96 -18.59
C ALA A 60 -0.73 5.43 -18.32
N ARG A 61 -0.70 5.85 -17.04
CA ARG A 61 -0.19 7.14 -16.59
C ARG A 61 1.32 7.11 -16.24
N GLY A 62 2.00 6.00 -16.48
CA GLY A 62 3.44 5.84 -16.24
C GLY A 62 3.81 5.43 -14.81
N PHE A 63 2.85 5.13 -13.92
CA PHE A 63 3.15 4.70 -12.55
C PHE A 63 3.36 3.20 -12.47
N PRO A 64 4.44 2.73 -11.82
CA PRO A 64 4.49 1.36 -11.31
C PRO A 64 3.34 1.10 -10.34
N VAL A 65 3.00 -0.16 -10.16
CA VAL A 65 2.05 -0.58 -9.11
C VAL A 65 2.76 -1.45 -8.10
N ILE A 66 2.55 -1.15 -6.81
CA ILE A 66 3.17 -1.86 -5.70
C ILE A 66 2.09 -2.50 -4.82
N THR A 67 2.28 -3.76 -4.47
CA THR A 67 1.40 -4.53 -3.58
C THR A 67 2.22 -5.38 -2.61
N GLY A 68 1.54 -6.05 -1.67
CA GLY A 68 2.19 -7.03 -0.80
C GLY A 68 2.58 -8.36 -1.46
N GLY A 69 2.30 -8.53 -2.77
CA GLY A 69 2.71 -9.70 -3.55
C GLY A 69 1.88 -10.98 -3.34
N GLY A 70 0.91 -10.98 -2.42
CA GLY A 70 0.05 -12.13 -2.12
C GLY A 70 -1.14 -12.31 -3.08
N PRO A 71 -2.11 -13.16 -2.73
CA PRO A 71 -3.32 -13.38 -3.51
C PRO A 71 -4.35 -12.26 -3.35
N GLY A 72 -5.51 -12.43 -3.95
CA GLY A 72 -6.67 -11.55 -3.84
C GLY A 72 -6.43 -10.18 -4.46
N ILE A 73 -6.69 -9.11 -3.74
CA ILE A 73 -6.52 -7.73 -4.24
C ILE A 73 -5.07 -7.44 -4.63
N MET A 74 -4.09 -7.96 -3.92
CA MET A 74 -2.67 -7.81 -4.27
C MET A 74 -2.38 -8.42 -5.64
N GLN A 75 -2.89 -9.63 -5.88
CA GLN A 75 -2.81 -10.28 -7.20
C GLN A 75 -3.54 -9.47 -8.28
N ALA A 76 -4.70 -8.91 -7.98
CA ALA A 76 -5.44 -8.08 -8.91
C ALA A 76 -4.64 -6.84 -9.35
N GLY A 77 -4.05 -6.12 -8.40
CA GLY A 77 -3.18 -4.98 -8.69
C GLY A 77 -1.96 -5.36 -9.53
N ASN A 78 -1.26 -6.44 -9.16
CA ASN A 78 -0.12 -6.94 -9.92
C ASN A 78 -0.54 -7.41 -11.33
N LYS A 79 -1.70 -8.08 -11.46
CA LYS A 79 -2.23 -8.52 -12.75
C LYS A 79 -2.48 -7.34 -13.68
N GLY A 80 -3.22 -6.34 -13.22
CA GLY A 80 -3.52 -5.15 -14.02
C GLY A 80 -2.25 -4.43 -14.49
N ALA A 81 -1.27 -4.29 -13.61
CA ALA A 81 0.00 -3.66 -13.93
C ALA A 81 0.81 -4.45 -14.98
N LYS A 82 0.96 -5.76 -14.79
CA LYS A 82 1.73 -6.63 -15.70
C LYS A 82 1.07 -6.74 -17.08
N GLU A 83 -0.24 -6.94 -17.13
CA GLU A 83 -0.99 -7.09 -18.38
C GLU A 83 -1.03 -5.78 -19.18
N ALA A 84 -0.95 -4.61 -18.50
CA ALA A 84 -0.78 -3.31 -19.13
C ALA A 84 0.68 -3.01 -19.56
N GLY A 85 1.62 -3.94 -19.39
CA GLY A 85 3.01 -3.78 -19.79
C GLY A 85 3.85 -2.94 -18.83
N GLY A 86 3.36 -2.66 -17.61
CA GLY A 86 4.06 -1.83 -16.63
C GLY A 86 4.89 -2.61 -15.61
N THR A 87 5.52 -1.85 -14.71
CA THR A 87 6.26 -2.41 -13.58
C THR A 87 5.30 -2.81 -12.47
N SER A 88 5.25 -4.11 -12.21
CA SER A 88 4.43 -4.77 -11.20
C SER A 88 5.29 -5.23 -10.04
N VAL A 89 5.22 -4.52 -8.92
CA VAL A 89 6.08 -4.72 -7.74
C VAL A 89 5.35 -5.52 -6.67
N GLY A 90 6.04 -6.51 -6.13
CA GLY A 90 5.59 -7.27 -4.95
C GLY A 90 6.55 -7.10 -3.79
N LEU A 91 6.11 -6.47 -2.69
CA LEU A 91 6.84 -6.45 -1.43
C LEU A 91 6.36 -7.61 -0.56
N ALA A 92 6.92 -8.78 -0.79
CA ALA A 92 6.52 -10.00 -0.11
C ALA A 92 7.06 -10.07 1.32
N ILE A 93 6.31 -10.68 2.23
CA ILE A 93 6.75 -11.00 3.59
C ILE A 93 6.84 -12.51 3.74
N ASN A 94 7.91 -12.99 4.35
CA ASN A 94 8.05 -14.41 4.66
C ASN A 94 7.11 -14.79 5.80
N LEU A 95 5.95 -15.36 5.47
CA LEU A 95 5.01 -15.91 6.43
C LEU A 95 5.08 -17.44 6.44
N PRO A 96 4.91 -18.10 7.61
CA PRO A 96 4.95 -19.56 7.68
C PRO A 96 3.89 -20.28 6.84
N MET A 97 2.79 -19.58 6.51
CA MET A 97 1.63 -20.11 5.80
C MET A 97 1.52 -19.66 4.33
N GLU A 98 2.26 -18.64 3.91
CA GLU A 98 2.25 -18.10 2.54
C GLU A 98 3.59 -18.40 1.88
N GLN A 99 3.61 -19.38 0.98
CA GLN A 99 4.86 -19.88 0.38
C GLN A 99 5.22 -19.26 -0.96
N ASN A 100 4.27 -18.68 -1.69
CA ASN A 100 4.51 -18.16 -3.04
C ASN A 100 3.84 -16.82 -3.30
N SER A 101 4.60 -15.92 -3.89
CA SER A 101 4.07 -14.67 -4.43
C SER A 101 3.20 -14.93 -5.67
N ASN A 102 2.30 -14.01 -6.00
CA ASN A 102 1.43 -14.17 -7.16
C ASN A 102 2.23 -14.09 -8.49
N PRO A 103 1.75 -14.73 -9.59
CA PRO A 103 2.52 -14.87 -10.84
C PRO A 103 2.61 -13.59 -11.68
N TYR A 104 1.96 -12.52 -11.25
CA TYR A 104 1.91 -11.26 -12.00
C TYR A 104 2.96 -10.23 -11.57
N ILE A 105 3.86 -10.58 -10.64
CA ILE A 105 4.97 -9.74 -10.22
C ILE A 105 6.09 -9.83 -11.25
N ASN A 106 6.71 -8.70 -11.62
CA ASN A 106 7.93 -8.66 -12.42
C ASN A 106 9.12 -8.03 -11.67
N LEU A 107 8.86 -7.40 -10.53
CA LEU A 107 9.90 -6.96 -9.59
C LEU A 107 9.50 -7.37 -8.16
N GLU A 108 10.19 -8.35 -7.60
CA GLU A 108 9.91 -8.87 -6.26
C GLU A 108 11.00 -8.49 -5.26
N VAL A 109 10.58 -7.99 -4.10
CA VAL A 109 11.46 -7.80 -2.94
C VAL A 109 10.88 -8.57 -1.75
N LYS A 110 11.69 -9.46 -1.15
CA LYS A 110 11.28 -10.30 -0.01
C LYS A 110 11.82 -9.76 1.29
N PHE A 111 10.96 -9.63 2.28
CA PHE A 111 11.28 -9.16 3.63
C PHE A 111 10.99 -10.24 4.67
N HIS A 112 11.79 -10.24 5.70
CA HIS A 112 11.57 -11.03 6.91
C HIS A 112 10.90 -10.18 8.02
N TYR A 113 11.19 -8.88 8.03
CA TYR A 113 10.67 -7.97 9.05
C TYR A 113 9.56 -7.06 8.48
N PHE A 114 8.39 -7.08 9.16
CA PHE A 114 7.24 -6.26 8.78
C PHE A 114 7.58 -4.76 8.72
N PHE A 115 8.28 -4.24 9.73
CA PHE A 115 8.61 -2.81 9.81
C PHE A 115 9.55 -2.36 8.69
N VAL A 116 10.47 -3.22 8.20
CA VAL A 116 11.29 -2.90 7.04
C VAL A 116 10.43 -2.78 5.79
N ARG A 117 9.53 -3.75 5.57
CA ARG A 117 8.59 -3.72 4.43
C ARG A 117 7.71 -2.48 4.44
N LYS A 118 7.18 -2.09 5.61
CA LYS A 118 6.35 -0.90 5.77
C LYS A 118 7.08 0.38 5.35
N VAL A 119 8.33 0.55 5.77
CA VAL A 119 9.16 1.68 5.34
C VAL A 119 9.35 1.70 3.82
N MET A 120 9.54 0.54 3.19
CA MET A 120 9.66 0.45 1.73
C MET A 120 8.36 0.86 1.02
N PHE A 121 7.18 0.43 1.51
CA PHE A 121 5.90 0.90 0.99
C PHE A 121 5.82 2.44 1.03
N LEU A 122 6.03 3.02 2.20
CA LEU A 122 5.91 4.46 2.41
C LEU A 122 6.85 5.27 1.51
N LYS A 123 8.10 4.85 1.43
CA LYS A 123 9.12 5.57 0.66
C LYS A 123 8.86 5.54 -0.85
N HIS A 124 8.34 4.44 -1.36
CA HIS A 124 8.19 4.22 -2.81
C HIS A 124 6.75 4.41 -3.31
N THR A 125 5.87 5.00 -2.50
CA THR A 125 4.46 5.24 -2.85
C THR A 125 4.20 6.72 -3.07
N ALA A 126 3.49 7.04 -4.16
CA ALA A 126 3.04 8.37 -4.52
C ALA A 126 1.53 8.58 -4.27
N GLY A 127 0.78 7.49 -4.17
CA GLY A 127 -0.65 7.48 -3.86
C GLY A 127 -1.10 6.07 -3.48
N VAL A 128 -2.14 5.98 -2.67
CA VAL A 128 -2.63 4.72 -2.10
C VAL A 128 -4.08 4.49 -2.48
N VAL A 129 -4.39 3.28 -2.95
CA VAL A 129 -5.77 2.79 -3.13
C VAL A 129 -5.99 1.64 -2.16
N VAL A 130 -6.99 1.78 -1.30
CA VAL A 130 -7.35 0.79 -0.29
C VAL A 130 -8.70 0.19 -0.65
N MET A 131 -8.67 -1.06 -1.09
CA MET A 131 -9.85 -1.87 -1.35
C MET A 131 -10.35 -2.52 -0.05
N PRO A 132 -11.59 -2.99 0.02
CA PRO A 132 -12.09 -3.73 1.17
C PRO A 132 -11.14 -4.85 1.62
N GLY A 133 -10.85 -4.90 2.93
CA GLY A 133 -9.89 -5.85 3.47
C GLY A 133 -9.96 -6.06 4.97
N GLY A 134 -9.07 -6.89 5.48
CA GLY A 134 -8.98 -7.21 6.91
C GLY A 134 -7.94 -6.37 7.65
N PHE A 135 -7.49 -6.88 8.80
CA PHE A 135 -6.57 -6.16 9.69
C PHE A 135 -5.27 -5.72 9.02
N GLY A 136 -4.66 -6.56 8.16
CA GLY A 136 -3.45 -6.17 7.44
C GLY A 136 -3.68 -5.01 6.46
N THR A 137 -4.88 -4.91 5.87
CA THR A 137 -5.26 -3.78 5.02
C THR A 137 -5.45 -2.50 5.85
N LEU A 138 -6.10 -2.62 7.01
CA LEU A 138 -6.30 -1.50 7.94
C LEU A 138 -4.98 -1.03 8.55
N ASP A 139 -4.08 -1.95 8.88
CA ASP A 139 -2.74 -1.66 9.40
C ASP A 139 -1.93 -0.76 8.46
N GLU A 140 -1.85 -1.12 7.18
CA GLU A 140 -1.17 -0.29 6.17
C GLU A 140 -1.88 1.05 5.93
N MET A 141 -3.21 1.05 5.89
CA MET A 141 -4.00 2.27 5.71
C MET A 141 -3.79 3.25 6.86
N PHE A 142 -3.93 2.79 8.10
CA PHE A 142 -3.79 3.66 9.28
C PHE A 142 -2.35 4.12 9.49
N GLU A 143 -1.35 3.35 9.10
CA GLU A 143 0.04 3.81 9.11
C GLU A 143 0.24 4.99 8.17
N VAL A 144 -0.17 4.87 6.91
CA VAL A 144 -0.08 5.98 5.94
C VAL A 144 -0.86 7.19 6.45
N LEU A 145 -2.09 6.99 6.92
CA LEU A 145 -2.95 8.05 7.42
C LEU A 145 -2.31 8.79 8.60
N THR A 146 -1.75 8.06 9.57
CA THR A 146 -1.09 8.62 10.74
C THR A 146 0.14 9.44 10.34
N LEU A 147 0.95 8.95 9.41
CA LEU A 147 2.17 9.62 8.98
C LEU A 147 1.88 10.89 8.15
N VAL A 148 0.80 10.89 7.36
CA VAL A 148 0.33 12.11 6.66
C VAL A 148 -0.23 13.11 7.67
N GLN A 149 -1.11 12.66 8.60
CA GLN A 149 -1.69 13.50 9.65
C GLN A 149 -0.63 14.18 10.50
N THR A 150 0.41 13.45 10.89
CA THR A 150 1.50 13.95 11.75
C THR A 150 2.61 14.67 10.97
N HIS A 151 2.44 14.88 9.68
CA HIS A 151 3.42 15.52 8.80
C HIS A 151 4.81 14.84 8.79
N LYS A 152 4.85 13.52 9.04
CA LYS A 152 6.09 12.73 8.95
C LYS A 152 6.43 12.33 7.52
N ILE A 153 5.44 12.29 6.65
CA ILE A 153 5.60 12.15 5.21
C ILE A 153 4.83 13.27 4.50
N ALA A 154 5.24 13.59 3.28
CA ALA A 154 4.52 14.53 2.44
C ALA A 154 3.09 14.03 2.17
N PRO A 155 2.09 14.92 2.07
CA PRO A 155 0.73 14.54 1.72
C PRO A 155 0.68 13.76 0.42
N LEU A 156 -0.07 12.66 0.42
CA LEU A 156 -0.33 11.84 -0.75
C LEU A 156 -1.81 11.43 -0.75
N PRO A 157 -2.42 11.18 -1.93
CA PRO A 157 -3.80 10.74 -2.02
C PRO A 157 -3.99 9.36 -1.35
N ILE A 158 -4.97 9.26 -0.45
CA ILE A 158 -5.42 8.01 0.17
C ILE A 158 -6.86 7.78 -0.30
N VAL A 159 -7.06 6.83 -1.21
CA VAL A 159 -8.34 6.53 -1.84
C VAL A 159 -8.93 5.26 -1.24
N LEU A 160 -10.10 5.37 -0.63
CA LEU A 160 -10.84 4.23 -0.08
C LEU A 160 -11.92 3.80 -1.11
N TYR A 161 -11.75 2.65 -1.71
CA TYR A 161 -12.69 2.15 -2.71
C TYR A 161 -13.79 1.30 -2.10
N GLY A 162 -15.06 1.63 -2.42
CA GLY A 162 -16.24 0.88 -1.95
C GLY A 162 -16.85 1.48 -0.68
N ARG A 163 -17.59 2.57 -0.83
CA ARG A 163 -18.30 3.30 0.24
C ARG A 163 -19.05 2.38 1.19
N LYS A 164 -19.79 1.42 0.65
CA LYS A 164 -20.55 0.44 1.43
C LYS A 164 -19.71 -0.27 2.51
N PHE A 165 -18.43 -0.50 2.24
CA PHE A 165 -17.53 -1.15 3.21
C PHE A 165 -17.00 -0.14 4.24
N TRP A 166 -16.64 1.08 3.78
CA TRP A 166 -15.94 2.04 4.60
C TRP A 166 -16.83 2.93 5.48
N ASP A 167 -18.08 3.21 5.06
CA ASP A 167 -18.97 4.18 5.73
C ASP A 167 -19.18 3.89 7.20
N GLY A 168 -19.34 2.63 7.60
CA GLY A 168 -19.50 2.26 9.01
C GLY A 168 -18.30 2.64 9.88
N MET A 169 -17.10 2.39 9.40
CA MET A 169 -15.86 2.73 10.09
C MET A 169 -15.66 4.26 10.13
N LEU A 170 -15.87 4.93 9.02
CA LEU A 170 -15.71 6.39 8.94
C LEU A 170 -16.75 7.12 9.80
N THR A 171 -17.98 6.62 9.85
CA THR A 171 -19.03 7.14 10.73
C THR A 171 -18.64 6.97 12.21
N TRP A 172 -18.10 5.82 12.57
CA TRP A 172 -17.61 5.58 13.93
C TRP A 172 -16.43 6.52 14.27
N ILE A 173 -15.44 6.65 13.38
CA ILE A 173 -14.31 7.58 13.57
C ILE A 173 -14.81 9.01 13.74
N LYS A 174 -15.76 9.45 12.88
CA LYS A 174 -16.34 10.80 12.96
C LYS A 174 -17.02 11.05 14.30
N ASN A 175 -17.92 10.16 14.70
CA ASN A 175 -18.74 10.40 15.88
C ASN A 175 -17.96 10.18 17.17
N VAL A 176 -17.20 9.07 17.25
CA VAL A 176 -16.54 8.67 18.50
C VAL A 176 -15.16 9.29 18.66
N MET A 177 -14.35 9.33 17.60
CA MET A 177 -12.98 9.83 17.72
C MET A 177 -12.89 11.35 17.55
N GLU A 178 -13.64 11.92 16.59
CA GLU A 178 -13.57 13.36 16.33
C GLU A 178 -14.51 14.16 17.24
N VAL A 179 -15.83 13.81 17.28
CA VAL A 179 -16.85 14.60 17.95
C VAL A 179 -16.87 14.35 19.46
N ASP A 180 -16.99 13.09 19.89
CA ASP A 180 -17.15 12.76 21.31
C ASP A 180 -15.82 12.78 22.06
N GLY A 181 -14.81 12.16 21.50
CA GLY A 181 -13.53 11.92 22.18
C GLY A 181 -12.47 12.98 21.93
N HIS A 182 -12.57 13.77 20.87
CA HIS A 182 -11.55 14.73 20.43
C HIS A 182 -10.15 14.10 20.30
N TYR A 183 -10.09 12.82 19.87
CA TYR A 183 -8.84 12.08 19.67
C TYR A 183 -8.17 12.38 18.34
N ILE A 184 -8.92 12.94 17.38
CA ILE A 184 -8.44 13.47 16.11
C ILE A 184 -9.01 14.87 15.88
N SER A 185 -8.35 15.64 15.02
CA SER A 185 -8.75 17.03 14.74
C SER A 185 -9.91 17.10 13.74
N PRO A 186 -10.76 18.12 13.83
CA PRO A 186 -11.71 18.42 12.77
C PRO A 186 -10.99 18.58 11.43
N GLY A 187 -11.42 17.80 10.44
CA GLY A 187 -10.80 17.80 9.11
C GLY A 187 -9.83 16.65 8.84
N ASP A 188 -9.38 15.89 9.84
CA ASP A 188 -8.48 14.73 9.61
C ASP A 188 -9.11 13.68 8.70
N LEU A 189 -10.44 13.55 8.74
CA LEU A 189 -11.15 12.66 7.79
C LEU A 189 -11.09 13.13 6.33
N SER A 190 -10.73 14.38 6.05
CA SER A 190 -10.51 14.86 4.68
C SER A 190 -9.22 14.35 4.05
N LEU A 191 -8.35 13.72 4.84
CA LEU A 191 -7.14 13.04 4.35
C LEU A 191 -7.45 11.81 3.48
N VAL A 192 -8.68 11.27 3.57
CA VAL A 192 -9.13 10.15 2.75
C VAL A 192 -10.22 10.58 1.77
N THR A 193 -10.19 9.99 0.57
CA THR A 193 -11.24 10.15 -0.44
C THR A 193 -11.96 8.83 -0.65
N VAL A 194 -13.28 8.80 -0.41
CA VAL A 194 -14.09 7.58 -0.59
C VAL A 194 -14.73 7.59 -1.98
N VAL A 195 -14.57 6.49 -2.71
CA VAL A 195 -15.03 6.36 -4.11
C VAL A 195 -15.73 5.03 -4.34
N ASP A 196 -16.59 4.98 -5.36
CA ASP A 196 -17.29 3.76 -5.76
C ASP A 196 -17.02 3.35 -7.21
N SER A 197 -16.27 4.15 -7.96
CA SER A 197 -15.92 3.85 -9.35
C SER A 197 -14.40 3.99 -9.61
N VAL A 198 -13.95 3.29 -10.66
CA VAL A 198 -12.55 3.40 -11.12
C VAL A 198 -12.25 4.82 -11.61
N ASP A 199 -13.22 5.47 -12.27
CA ASP A 199 -13.04 6.85 -12.75
C ASP A 199 -12.82 7.83 -11.60
N GLU A 200 -13.61 7.72 -10.51
CA GLU A 200 -13.43 8.53 -9.30
C GLU A 200 -12.07 8.25 -8.64
N ALA A 201 -11.66 6.98 -8.55
CA ALA A 201 -10.36 6.61 -8.00
C ALA A 201 -9.22 7.25 -8.81
N MET A 202 -9.29 7.17 -10.13
CA MET A 202 -8.29 7.77 -11.02
C MET A 202 -8.31 9.30 -11.01
N ALA A 203 -9.47 9.92 -10.77
CA ALA A 203 -9.58 11.36 -10.58
C ALA A 203 -8.93 11.80 -9.26
N ALA A 204 -9.17 11.06 -8.16
CA ALA A 204 -8.50 11.32 -6.87
C ALA A 204 -6.97 11.18 -6.94
N LEU A 205 -6.46 10.35 -7.84
CA LEU A 205 -5.04 10.19 -8.12
C LEU A 205 -4.51 11.15 -9.21
N ALA A 206 -5.30 12.10 -9.70
CA ALA A 206 -4.90 12.94 -10.84
C ALA A 206 -3.72 13.88 -10.54
N HIS A 207 -3.58 14.30 -9.29
CA HIS A 207 -2.53 15.24 -8.86
C HIS A 207 -1.21 14.58 -8.45
N VAL A 208 -1.11 13.24 -8.56
CA VAL A 208 0.14 12.52 -8.31
C VAL A 208 1.11 12.81 -9.45
N SER A 209 2.28 13.36 -9.12
CA SER A 209 3.34 13.61 -10.10
C SER A 209 4.47 12.57 -9.98
N HIS A 210 5.12 12.26 -11.10
CA HIS A 210 6.31 11.38 -11.13
C HIS A 210 7.51 12.01 -10.42
N GLU A 211 7.54 13.34 -10.26
CA GLU A 211 8.68 14.08 -9.69
C GLU A 211 8.77 13.95 -8.17
N VAL A 212 7.71 13.54 -7.49
CA VAL A 212 7.72 13.28 -6.03
C VAL A 212 8.70 12.14 -5.66
N GLY A 213 9.36 11.52 -6.64
CA GLY A 213 10.20 10.34 -6.48
C GLY A 213 11.68 10.57 -6.17
N ARG A 214 12.22 11.77 -6.31
CA ARG A 214 13.67 11.99 -6.11
C ARG A 214 14.04 12.65 -4.79
N HIS A 215 13.07 13.14 -4.01
CA HIS A 215 13.31 13.74 -2.71
C HIS A 215 12.61 12.96 -1.61
N ASP A 216 13.23 12.92 -0.44
CA ASP A 216 12.80 12.13 0.71
C ASP A 216 11.30 12.27 0.99
N THR A 217 10.62 11.13 1.05
CA THR A 217 9.21 11.07 1.49
C THR A 217 9.10 11.46 2.96
N PHE A 218 10.17 11.21 3.72
CA PHE A 218 10.23 11.57 5.13
C PHE A 218 10.64 13.05 5.27
N VAL A 219 9.80 13.82 5.94
CA VAL A 219 10.12 15.17 6.39
C VAL A 219 10.99 15.03 7.64
N LEU A 220 12.24 15.45 7.56
CA LEU A 220 13.17 15.45 8.70
C LEU A 220 12.81 16.58 9.68
#